data_40c78a964d668a1a9a9d627a8a4da1a3
#
_entry.id   40c78a964d668a1a9a9d627a8a4da1a3
#
_cell.length_a   1.000
_cell.length_b   1.000
_cell.length_c   1.000
_cell.angle_alpha   90.00
_cell.angle_beta   90.00
_cell.angle_gamma   90.00
#
_symmetry.space_group_name_H-M   'P 1'
#
loop_
_entity.id
_entity.type
_entity.pdbx_description
1 polymer ?
#
loop_
_entity_poly.entity_id
_entity_poly.type
_entity_poly.pdbx_seq_one_letter_code
_entity_poly.pdbx_strand_id
1 'polypeptide(L)'
;MEMEIKDLKITDERYILEAAQLLVDCFKENWPDTWPDLESALKEVQECLGDDRICRIAVDEHDRVIGWIGGISQYRGNVWELHPLVVEPNHRNRGIGTMLVKDLEAQVRMRNGITIYVGSDDENGMTSLAGVDLYDNLPERIRNIKNLKGHPYEFYLRGC
;
A
#
# COMPACT_ATOMS: atom_id res chain seq x y z
N MET A 1 11.09 -2.85 -19.36
CA MET A 1 10.41 -1.65 -18.82
C MET A 1 11.34 -1.04 -17.78
N GLU A 2 11.88 0.10 -18.12
CA GLU A 2 12.68 0.89 -17.19
C GLU A 2 11.72 1.61 -16.25
N MET A 3 11.92 1.46 -14.94
CA MET A 3 11.08 2.05 -13.90
C MET A 3 11.98 2.59 -12.80
N GLU A 4 11.63 3.75 -12.27
CA GLU A 4 12.33 4.40 -11.16
C GLU A 4 11.40 4.55 -9.95
N ILE A 5 11.92 4.29 -8.74
CA ILE A 5 11.24 4.63 -7.48
C ILE A 5 11.93 5.84 -6.86
N LYS A 6 11.15 6.88 -6.59
CA LYS A 6 11.66 8.14 -6.05
C LYS A 6 10.73 8.77 -5.02
N ASP A 7 11.24 9.74 -4.25
CA ASP A 7 10.42 10.54 -3.35
C ASP A 7 9.40 11.35 -4.15
N LEU A 8 8.15 11.39 -3.66
CA LEU A 8 7.19 12.39 -4.07
C LEU A 8 7.42 13.65 -3.23
N LYS A 9 7.65 14.78 -3.88
CA LYS A 9 7.90 16.07 -3.21
C LYS A 9 6.71 16.99 -3.36
N ILE A 10 6.54 17.89 -2.38
CA ILE A 10 5.45 18.88 -2.40
C ILE A 10 5.49 19.82 -3.62
N THR A 11 6.66 19.94 -4.27
CA THR A 11 6.86 20.72 -5.49
C THR A 11 6.48 20.00 -6.77
N ASP A 12 6.20 18.70 -6.69
CA ASP A 12 5.97 17.84 -7.86
C ASP A 12 4.48 17.78 -8.22
N GLU A 13 3.88 18.94 -8.51
CA GLU A 13 2.43 19.09 -8.72
C GLU A 13 1.84 18.05 -9.69
N ARG A 14 2.53 17.75 -10.79
CA ARG A 14 2.07 16.76 -11.77
C ARG A 14 2.01 15.35 -11.16
N TYR A 15 3.04 14.92 -10.44
CA TYR A 15 3.04 13.60 -9.81
C TYR A 15 2.03 13.50 -8.66
N ILE A 16 1.80 14.59 -7.94
CA ILE A 16 0.76 14.66 -6.90
C ILE A 16 -0.62 14.41 -7.52
N LEU A 17 -0.92 15.06 -8.64
CA LEU A 17 -2.18 14.84 -9.37
C LEU A 17 -2.29 13.41 -9.92
N GLU A 18 -1.22 12.87 -10.51
CA GLU A 18 -1.19 11.51 -11.03
C GLU A 18 -1.34 10.46 -9.91
N ALA A 19 -0.69 10.65 -8.75
CA ALA A 19 -0.84 9.77 -7.58
C ALA A 19 -2.27 9.81 -7.02
N ALA A 20 -2.89 10.99 -6.92
CA ALA A 20 -4.27 11.13 -6.49
C ALA A 20 -5.25 10.47 -7.47
N GLN A 21 -5.06 10.66 -8.77
CA GLN A 21 -5.88 9.99 -9.78
C GLN A 21 -5.74 8.47 -9.73
N LEU A 22 -4.54 7.98 -9.45
CA LEU A 22 -4.28 6.55 -9.27
C LEU A 22 -5.07 5.96 -8.10
N LEU A 23 -5.21 6.68 -6.98
CA LEU A 23 -6.07 6.27 -5.86
C LEU A 23 -7.52 6.14 -6.30
N VAL A 24 -8.08 7.17 -6.92
CA VAL A 24 -9.48 7.16 -7.38
C VAL A 24 -9.70 5.96 -8.30
N ASP A 25 -8.84 5.78 -9.29
CA ASP A 25 -8.99 4.71 -10.30
C ASP A 25 -8.83 3.30 -9.73
N CYS A 26 -7.94 3.11 -8.76
CA CYS A 26 -7.69 1.81 -8.16
C CYS A 26 -8.76 1.37 -7.15
N PHE A 27 -9.43 2.31 -6.48
CA PHE A 27 -10.38 2.01 -5.40
C PHE A 27 -11.85 2.13 -5.79
N LYS A 28 -12.16 2.77 -6.92
CA LYS A 28 -13.54 3.02 -7.35
C LYS A 28 -14.43 1.77 -7.48
N GLU A 29 -13.83 0.63 -7.78
CA GLU A 29 -14.56 -0.62 -8.00
C GLU A 29 -14.98 -1.29 -6.69
N ASN A 30 -14.07 -1.40 -5.71
CA ASN A 30 -14.30 -2.12 -4.46
C ASN A 30 -14.64 -1.19 -3.29
N TRP A 31 -14.11 0.03 -3.29
CA TRP A 31 -14.28 1.03 -2.21
C TRP A 31 -14.60 2.41 -2.76
N PRO A 32 -15.75 2.56 -3.47
CA PRO A 32 -16.09 3.81 -4.16
C PRO A 32 -16.25 5.02 -3.25
N ASP A 33 -16.56 4.80 -1.97
CA ASP A 33 -16.79 5.87 -0.99
C ASP A 33 -15.51 6.34 -0.27
N THR A 34 -14.39 5.62 -0.40
CA THR A 34 -13.15 5.98 0.31
C THR A 34 -12.47 7.19 -0.32
N TRP A 35 -12.26 7.14 -1.64
CA TRP A 35 -11.76 8.27 -2.43
C TRP A 35 -12.66 8.47 -3.66
N PRO A 36 -13.87 9.03 -3.44
CA PRO A 36 -14.89 9.12 -4.49
C PRO A 36 -14.51 10.09 -5.61
N ASP A 37 -13.61 11.02 -5.33
CA ASP A 37 -13.21 12.09 -6.23
C ASP A 37 -11.73 12.47 -6.06
N LEU A 38 -11.25 13.31 -6.97
CA LEU A 38 -9.87 13.78 -6.98
C LEU A 38 -9.55 14.67 -5.75
N GLU A 39 -10.52 15.40 -5.22
CA GLU A 39 -10.31 16.28 -4.07
C GLU A 39 -9.99 15.47 -2.80
N SER A 40 -10.75 14.41 -2.53
CA SER A 40 -10.50 13.50 -1.42
C SER A 40 -9.17 12.77 -1.55
N ALA A 41 -8.83 12.31 -2.76
CA ALA A 41 -7.56 11.66 -3.03
C ALA A 41 -6.36 12.63 -2.91
N LEU A 42 -6.50 13.89 -3.30
CA LEU A 42 -5.46 14.91 -3.13
C LEU A 42 -5.16 15.18 -1.65
N LYS A 43 -6.17 15.15 -0.77
CA LYS A 43 -5.94 15.27 0.68
C LYS A 43 -5.07 14.14 1.20
N GLU A 44 -5.34 12.90 0.77
CA GLU A 44 -4.53 11.72 1.14
C GLU A 44 -3.07 11.88 0.69
N VAL A 45 -2.85 12.33 -0.56
CA VAL A 45 -1.49 12.59 -1.06
C VAL A 45 -0.81 13.70 -0.24
N GLN A 46 -1.52 14.77 0.07
CA GLN A 46 -0.98 15.87 0.89
C GLN A 46 -0.61 15.42 2.30
N GLU A 47 -1.41 14.57 2.92
CA GLU A 47 -1.09 13.97 4.22
C GLU A 47 0.15 13.09 4.15
N CYS A 48 0.34 12.35 3.05
CA CYS A 48 1.53 11.53 2.82
C CYS A 48 2.82 12.37 2.67
N LEU A 49 2.71 13.65 2.34
CA LEU A 49 3.84 14.58 2.21
C LEU A 49 4.24 15.26 3.55
N GLY A 50 3.61 14.89 4.65
CA GLY A 50 3.93 15.41 5.99
C GLY A 50 5.29 14.94 6.51
N ASP A 51 5.79 15.61 7.56
CA ASP A 51 7.14 15.38 8.11
C ASP A 51 7.35 13.95 8.67
N ASP A 52 6.29 13.35 9.26
CA ASP A 52 6.34 12.00 9.84
C ASP A 52 5.88 10.92 8.86
N ARG A 53 6.16 11.13 7.56
CA ARG A 53 5.71 10.28 6.49
C ARG A 53 6.85 9.84 5.58
N ILE A 54 6.64 8.72 4.93
CA ILE A 54 7.40 8.30 3.76
C ILE A 54 6.42 8.32 2.59
N CYS A 55 6.78 8.97 1.51
CA CYS A 55 5.94 9.10 0.32
C CYS A 55 6.78 8.77 -0.93
N ARG A 56 6.55 7.60 -1.52
CA ARG A 56 7.36 7.09 -2.63
C ARG A 56 6.47 6.75 -3.82
N ILE A 57 6.91 7.14 -5.01
CA ILE A 57 6.23 6.83 -6.28
C ILE A 57 7.12 5.99 -7.18
N ALA A 58 6.49 5.11 -7.95
CA ALA A 58 7.11 4.43 -9.08
C ALA A 58 6.68 5.14 -10.37
N VAL A 59 7.65 5.53 -11.19
CA VAL A 59 7.41 6.15 -12.49
C VAL A 59 7.93 5.25 -13.63
N ASP A 60 7.22 5.23 -14.74
CA ASP A 60 7.58 4.46 -15.93
C ASP A 60 8.58 5.21 -16.82
N GLU A 61 8.99 4.60 -17.93
CA GLU A 61 9.88 5.18 -18.95
C GLU A 61 9.31 6.43 -19.65
N HIS A 62 8.01 6.69 -19.51
CA HIS A 62 7.34 7.90 -20.03
C HIS A 62 7.11 8.94 -18.92
N ASP A 63 7.78 8.76 -17.78
CA ASP A 63 7.71 9.66 -16.62
C ASP A 63 6.29 9.82 -16.03
N ARG A 64 5.46 8.74 -16.07
CA ARG A 64 4.12 8.68 -15.49
C ARG A 64 4.13 7.88 -14.19
N VAL A 65 3.34 8.31 -13.22
CA VAL A 65 3.16 7.58 -11.97
C VAL A 65 2.33 6.31 -12.21
N ILE A 66 2.95 5.15 -11.98
CA ILE A 66 2.34 3.83 -12.13
C ILE A 66 2.18 3.08 -10.80
N GLY A 67 2.68 3.66 -9.71
CA GLY A 67 2.53 3.12 -8.37
C GLY A 67 2.88 4.15 -7.31
N TRP A 68 2.29 3.97 -6.13
CA TRP A 68 2.53 4.82 -4.97
C TRP A 68 2.48 3.98 -3.70
N ILE A 69 3.40 4.25 -2.78
CA ILE A 69 3.43 3.67 -1.45
C ILE A 69 3.71 4.76 -0.42
N GLY A 70 2.99 4.68 0.69
CA GLY A 70 3.18 5.55 1.84
C GLY A 70 3.57 4.78 3.09
N GLY A 71 4.24 5.47 4.01
CA GLY A 71 4.53 5.01 5.36
C GLY A 71 4.16 6.07 6.38
N ILE A 72 3.44 5.66 7.42
CA ILE A 72 3.01 6.52 8.53
C ILE A 72 3.83 6.17 9.75
N SER A 73 4.55 7.14 10.30
CA SER A 73 5.34 6.96 11.52
C SER A 73 4.43 6.79 12.74
N GLN A 74 4.71 5.76 13.52
CA GLN A 74 4.06 5.47 14.79
C GLN A 74 5.13 5.30 15.88
N TYR A 75 4.75 5.51 17.14
CA TYR A 75 5.63 5.28 18.29
C TYR A 75 7.03 5.92 18.14
N ARG A 76 7.08 7.19 17.72
CA ARG A 76 8.32 7.97 17.53
C ARG A 76 9.26 7.38 16.46
N GLY A 77 8.69 6.79 15.41
CA GLY A 77 9.45 6.21 14.29
C GLY A 77 9.93 4.77 14.49
N ASN A 78 9.58 4.12 15.60
CA ASN A 78 9.93 2.72 15.82
C ASN A 78 9.07 1.76 14.98
N VAL A 79 7.80 2.12 14.76
CA VAL A 79 6.82 1.34 14.01
C VAL A 79 6.29 2.19 12.87
N TRP A 80 6.09 1.59 11.72
CA TRP A 80 5.55 2.25 10.54
C TRP A 80 4.33 1.51 10.02
N GLU A 81 3.28 2.23 9.71
CA GLU A 81 2.12 1.71 9.01
C GLU A 81 2.32 1.90 7.51
N LEU A 82 2.22 0.82 6.74
CA LEU A 82 2.17 0.90 5.29
C LEU A 82 0.76 1.38 4.88
N HIS A 83 0.68 2.58 4.31
CA HIS A 83 -0.57 3.18 3.82
C HIS A 83 -0.30 4.41 2.95
N PRO A 84 -0.84 4.44 1.73
CA PRO A 84 -1.45 3.35 0.98
C PRO A 84 -0.41 2.53 0.19
N LEU A 85 -0.85 1.49 -0.50
CA LEU A 85 -0.10 0.84 -1.57
C LEU A 85 -1.02 0.67 -2.77
N VAL A 86 -0.68 1.31 -3.86
CA VAL A 86 -1.41 1.22 -5.12
C VAL A 86 -0.48 0.99 -6.29
N VAL A 87 -0.93 0.18 -7.25
CA VAL A 87 -0.26 -0.03 -8.54
C VAL A 87 -1.33 0.05 -9.63
N GLU A 88 -1.03 0.82 -10.67
CA GLU A 88 -1.90 0.99 -11.83
C GLU A 88 -2.31 -0.38 -12.39
N PRO A 89 -3.62 -0.62 -12.65
CA PRO A 89 -4.14 -1.95 -13.00
C PRO A 89 -3.40 -2.63 -14.15
N ASN A 90 -3.06 -1.89 -15.20
CA ASN A 90 -2.36 -2.43 -16.37
C ASN A 90 -0.87 -2.78 -16.10
N HIS A 91 -0.34 -2.35 -14.96
CA HIS A 91 1.04 -2.60 -14.52
C HIS A 91 1.13 -3.62 -13.37
N ARG A 92 0.00 -4.18 -12.91
CA ARG A 92 -0.03 -5.22 -11.87
C ARG A 92 0.61 -6.52 -12.35
N ASN A 93 0.96 -7.38 -11.38
CA ASN A 93 1.59 -8.69 -11.62
C ASN A 93 2.96 -8.63 -12.33
N ARG A 94 3.62 -7.47 -12.32
CA ARG A 94 4.98 -7.23 -12.85
C ARG A 94 6.03 -6.98 -11.77
N GLY A 95 5.67 -7.22 -10.51
CA GLY A 95 6.58 -7.05 -9.36
C GLY A 95 6.69 -5.64 -8.80
N ILE A 96 5.97 -4.64 -9.36
CA ILE A 96 6.05 -3.23 -8.94
C ILE A 96 5.67 -3.07 -7.47
N GLY A 97 4.55 -3.67 -7.02
CA GLY A 97 4.15 -3.63 -5.62
C GLY A 97 5.23 -4.19 -4.68
N THR A 98 5.87 -5.31 -5.07
CA THR A 98 6.98 -5.89 -4.30
C THR A 98 8.18 -4.95 -4.24
N MET A 99 8.50 -4.25 -5.33
CA MET A 99 9.61 -3.29 -5.37
C MET A 99 9.32 -2.07 -4.48
N LEU A 100 8.09 -1.55 -4.51
CA LEU A 100 7.65 -0.46 -3.64
C LEU A 100 7.72 -0.85 -2.16
N VAL A 101 7.29 -2.06 -1.79
CA VAL A 101 7.40 -2.55 -0.41
C VAL A 101 8.86 -2.67 0.03
N LYS A 102 9.74 -3.22 -0.81
CA LYS A 102 11.19 -3.30 -0.51
C LYS A 102 11.84 -1.91 -0.37
N ASP A 103 11.42 -0.95 -1.17
CA ASP A 103 11.87 0.43 -1.05
C ASP A 103 11.40 1.04 0.27
N LEU A 104 10.13 0.86 0.65
CA LEU A 104 9.61 1.30 1.95
C LEU A 104 10.38 0.65 3.12
N GLU A 105 10.66 -0.66 3.06
CA GLU A 105 11.49 -1.35 4.05
C GLU A 105 12.87 -0.70 4.19
N ALA A 106 13.51 -0.35 3.08
CA ALA A 106 14.80 0.34 3.08
C ALA A 106 14.70 1.74 3.70
N GLN A 107 13.66 2.50 3.36
CA GLN A 107 13.41 3.84 3.92
C GLN A 107 13.17 3.80 5.44
N VAL A 108 12.44 2.81 5.92
CA VAL A 108 12.17 2.60 7.35
C VAL A 108 13.45 2.23 8.10
N ARG A 109 14.28 1.32 7.54
CA ARG A 109 15.60 0.98 8.13
C ARG A 109 16.53 2.19 8.24
N MET A 110 16.59 3.03 7.21
CA MET A 110 17.41 4.25 7.24
C MET A 110 16.95 5.24 8.33
N ARG A 111 15.69 5.15 8.76
CA ARG A 111 15.11 5.94 9.86
C ARG A 111 15.13 5.24 11.21
N ASN A 112 15.87 4.11 11.31
CA ASN A 112 15.93 3.26 12.50
C ASN A 112 14.59 2.67 12.94
N GLY A 113 13.63 2.54 12.02
CA GLY A 113 12.37 1.84 12.27
C GLY A 113 12.60 0.33 12.44
N ILE A 114 11.82 -0.29 13.30
CA ILE A 114 11.96 -1.69 13.71
C ILE A 114 10.93 -2.58 13.03
N THR A 115 9.71 -2.05 12.83
CA THR A 115 8.57 -2.83 12.38
C THR A 115 7.75 -2.05 11.35
N ILE A 116 7.26 -2.76 10.33
CA ILE A 116 6.23 -2.28 9.42
C ILE A 116 5.03 -3.19 9.58
N TYR A 117 3.83 -2.59 9.66
CA TYR A 117 2.57 -3.33 9.62
C TYR A 117 1.65 -2.76 8.54
N VAL A 118 0.68 -3.55 8.13
CA VAL A 118 -0.35 -3.16 7.17
C VAL A 118 -1.69 -3.75 7.58
N GLY A 119 -2.74 -2.93 7.54
CA GLY A 119 -4.12 -3.40 7.58
C GLY A 119 -4.55 -3.81 6.16
N SER A 120 -5.27 -4.92 6.05
CA SER A 120 -5.78 -5.40 4.76
C SER A 120 -7.15 -6.03 4.95
N ASP A 121 -8.06 -5.74 4.01
CA ASP A 121 -9.38 -6.34 3.93
C ASP A 121 -9.43 -7.36 2.79
N ASP A 122 -10.24 -8.42 2.96
CA ASP A 122 -10.48 -9.42 1.92
C ASP A 122 -11.68 -9.01 1.06
N GLU A 123 -11.56 -7.88 0.38
CA GLU A 123 -12.63 -7.25 -0.39
C GLU A 123 -13.18 -8.08 -1.55
N ASN A 124 -12.37 -8.99 -2.07
CA ASN A 124 -12.74 -9.84 -3.20
C ASN A 124 -13.12 -11.28 -2.80
N GLY A 125 -13.20 -11.57 -1.51
CA GLY A 125 -13.50 -12.91 -1.03
C GLY A 125 -12.45 -13.94 -1.43
N MET A 126 -11.16 -13.56 -1.42
CA MET A 126 -10.05 -14.40 -1.88
C MET A 126 -9.55 -15.38 -0.82
N THR A 127 -10.08 -15.29 0.40
CA THR A 127 -9.68 -16.14 1.52
C THR A 127 -10.85 -16.87 2.16
N SER A 128 -10.55 -17.90 2.95
CA SER A 128 -11.54 -18.63 3.76
C SER A 128 -12.14 -17.79 4.91
N LEU A 129 -11.69 -16.56 5.12
CA LEU A 129 -12.23 -15.63 6.12
C LEU A 129 -13.30 -14.69 5.56
N ALA A 130 -13.48 -14.66 4.24
CA ALA A 130 -14.47 -13.79 3.61
C ALA A 130 -15.89 -14.12 4.10
N GLY A 131 -16.60 -13.09 4.58
CA GLY A 131 -17.97 -13.21 5.06
C GLY A 131 -18.15 -14.04 6.35
N VAL A 132 -17.06 -14.34 7.05
CA VAL A 132 -17.08 -15.13 8.29
C VAL A 132 -17.03 -14.19 9.49
N ASP A 133 -17.83 -14.50 10.53
CA ASP A 133 -17.71 -13.82 11.83
C ASP A 133 -16.35 -14.15 12.47
N LEU A 134 -15.49 -13.12 12.53
CA LEU A 134 -14.12 -13.26 13.05
C LEU A 134 -14.08 -13.31 14.59
N TYR A 135 -15.16 -12.95 15.29
CA TYR A 135 -15.20 -12.97 16.76
C TYR A 135 -15.36 -14.37 17.34
N ASP A 136 -15.86 -15.31 16.52
CA ASP A 136 -15.99 -16.71 16.93
C ASP A 136 -14.74 -17.50 16.51
N ASN A 137 -13.99 -17.97 17.51
CA ASN A 137 -12.82 -18.84 17.36
C ASN A 137 -11.71 -18.28 16.44
N LEU A 138 -11.43 -16.96 16.52
CA LEU A 138 -10.47 -16.25 15.71
C LEU A 138 -9.07 -16.91 15.60
N PRO A 139 -8.44 -17.40 16.71
CA PRO A 139 -7.11 -18.00 16.63
C PRO A 139 -7.04 -19.23 15.73
N GLU A 140 -8.09 -20.06 15.74
CA GLU A 140 -8.17 -21.25 14.89
C GLU A 140 -8.43 -20.89 13.44
N ARG A 141 -9.30 -19.91 13.19
CA ARG A 141 -9.60 -19.42 11.85
C ARG A 141 -8.36 -18.83 11.17
N ILE A 142 -7.55 -18.03 11.90
CA ILE A 142 -6.31 -17.46 11.39
C ILE A 142 -5.28 -18.56 11.10
N ARG A 143 -5.12 -19.56 11.98
CA ARG A 143 -4.19 -20.67 11.74
C ARG A 143 -4.54 -21.48 10.49
N ASN A 144 -5.80 -21.58 10.17
CA ASN A 144 -6.33 -22.41 9.08
C ASN A 144 -6.72 -21.61 7.85
N ILE A 145 -6.25 -20.36 7.75
CA ILE A 145 -6.56 -19.48 6.62
C ILE A 145 -6.08 -20.12 5.30
N LYS A 146 -6.94 -20.07 4.29
CA LYS A 146 -6.65 -20.59 2.94
C LYS A 146 -6.98 -19.52 1.90
N ASN A 147 -6.24 -19.50 0.82
CA ASN A 147 -6.59 -18.69 -0.34
C ASN A 147 -7.76 -19.31 -1.12
N LEU A 148 -8.28 -18.59 -2.12
CA LEU A 148 -9.41 -19.04 -2.93
C LEU A 148 -9.21 -20.42 -3.59
N LYS A 149 -7.94 -20.82 -3.84
CA LYS A 149 -7.58 -22.12 -4.40
C LYS A 149 -7.45 -23.21 -3.33
N GLY A 150 -7.70 -22.92 -2.06
CA GLY A 150 -7.62 -23.85 -0.94
C GLY A 150 -6.21 -24.08 -0.38
N HIS A 151 -5.20 -23.38 -0.89
CA HIS A 151 -3.86 -23.45 -0.33
C HIS A 151 -3.76 -22.68 0.99
N PRO A 152 -3.07 -23.21 2.02
CA PRO A 152 -2.82 -22.46 3.25
C PRO A 152 -1.96 -21.23 2.97
N TYR A 153 -2.17 -20.18 3.77
CA TYR A 153 -1.25 -19.04 3.77
C TYR A 153 0.00 -19.36 4.58
N GLU A 154 1.15 -19.02 4.03
CA GLU A 154 2.40 -19.05 4.75
C GLU A 154 2.66 -17.65 5.32
N PHE A 155 2.78 -17.56 6.64
CA PHE A 155 3.11 -16.31 7.32
C PHE A 155 4.63 -16.15 7.36
N TYR A 156 5.16 -15.24 6.55
CA TYR A 156 6.58 -14.88 6.58
C TYR A 156 6.78 -13.71 7.54
N LEU A 157 7.41 -13.97 8.67
CA LEU A 157 7.99 -12.90 9.48
C LEU A 157 9.31 -12.50 8.81
N ARG A 158 9.30 -11.41 8.06
CA ARG A 158 10.54 -10.78 7.62
C ARG A 158 11.09 -9.98 8.78
N GLY A 159 12.18 -10.43 9.37
CA GLY A 159 12.97 -9.62 10.29
C GLY A 159 13.52 -8.39 9.56
N CYS A 160 13.40 -7.22 10.18
CA CYS A 160 14.05 -6.00 9.70
C CYS A 160 15.56 -6.06 9.91
#